data_b43125088835503be2eda6a20504019d
#
_entry.id   b43125088835503be2eda6a20504019d
#
_cell.length_a   1.000
_cell.length_b   1.000
_cell.length_c   1.000
_cell.angle_alpha   90.00
_cell.angle_beta   90.00
_cell.angle_gamma   90.00
#
_symmetry.space_group_name_H-M   'P 1'
#
loop_
_entity.id
_entity.type
_entity.pdbx_description
1 polymer ?
#
loop_
_entity_poly.entity_id
_entity_poly.type
_entity_poly.pdbx_seq_one_letter_code
_entity_poly.pdbx_strand_id
1 'polypeptide(L)'
;MFANSGVASTAASFSSFPTVRKPISERNFKSPAIEKAIATFKQKVKNEELGWLFGNCFPNTLDTTVFYSEKDGRPDTYVITGDIDAMWLRDSSAQVYPYLDFMSEDKNLQRLIIGVINKQTSFILKDPYANAFYDDDTKYTRWNSDHTEMKPGIHERKYELDSLCYPIRLAYGYWKKTNDASPFDAQWKKAIETVLRVCKEQQRKDGNGPYSFRRTSEWAIDAVPMGGVGYKVNPVGLICSTFRPSDDATIFPFLVPSNFFAVASLRQASEMVQKITKDNVLADELLALSKEVYNALQTYAVVNHPKFGKIYAFEIDGFGSAYLSDDANVPNLLALPYLGGVDSDDAIYANTRRFVWSEYNPYFFKGSYFEGIGGHHIGTDMIWPMSLIMKALTAQDDEELQRCIQMLQKTHAGTGFMHESFHKDDPKKFTRSWFAWANTLFGELLWKTFNDWNTNHLINQCK
;
A
#
# COMPACT_ATOMS: atom_id res chain seq x y z
N MET A 1 58.01 -40.32 3.60
CA MET A 1 57.28 -39.14 4.09
C MET A 1 56.28 -38.76 3.01
N PHE A 2 55.04 -39.18 3.17
CA PHE A 2 53.98 -38.79 2.26
C PHE A 2 53.13 -37.69 2.91
N ALA A 3 53.10 -36.55 2.28
CA ALA A 3 52.29 -35.42 2.74
C ALA A 3 50.82 -35.65 2.25
N ASN A 4 49.91 -35.74 3.22
CA ASN A 4 48.48 -35.89 2.96
C ASN A 4 47.88 -34.49 2.81
N SER A 5 47.54 -34.08 1.57
CA SER A 5 46.78 -32.86 1.29
C SER A 5 45.30 -33.13 1.51
N GLY A 6 44.83 -32.72 2.66
CA GLY A 6 43.40 -32.74 2.96
C GLY A 6 42.66 -31.67 2.14
N VAL A 7 41.84 -32.12 1.18
CA VAL A 7 40.87 -31.28 0.48
C VAL A 7 39.70 -31.08 1.44
N ALA A 8 39.54 -29.89 1.95
CA ALA A 8 38.36 -29.50 2.71
C ALA A 8 37.16 -29.45 1.75
N SER A 9 36.30 -30.44 1.82
CA SER A 9 35.00 -30.46 1.19
C SER A 9 34.11 -29.41 1.88
N THR A 10 33.87 -28.30 1.22
CA THR A 10 32.80 -27.37 1.60
C THR A 10 31.47 -28.06 1.30
N ALA A 11 30.90 -28.70 2.32
CA ALA A 11 29.52 -29.20 2.23
C ALA A 11 28.61 -27.99 2.01
N ALA A 12 28.04 -27.88 0.81
CA ALA A 12 26.93 -26.99 0.55
C ALA A 12 25.78 -27.43 1.48
N SER A 13 25.41 -26.59 2.44
CA SER A 13 24.22 -26.80 3.25
C SER A 13 23.02 -26.71 2.30
N PHE A 14 22.41 -27.83 1.98
CA PHE A 14 21.13 -27.85 1.29
C PHE A 14 20.10 -27.19 2.21
N SER A 15 19.56 -26.05 1.80
CA SER A 15 18.40 -25.45 2.45
C SER A 15 17.28 -26.48 2.51
N SER A 16 16.65 -26.64 3.67
CA SER A 16 15.49 -27.55 3.84
C SER A 16 14.25 -27.07 3.06
N PHE A 17 14.28 -25.88 2.49
CA PHE A 17 13.18 -25.22 1.79
C PHE A 17 13.36 -25.25 0.27
N PRO A 18 12.25 -25.41 -0.52
CA PRO A 18 12.31 -25.46 -1.97
C PRO A 18 12.75 -24.14 -2.58
N THR A 19 13.38 -24.20 -3.76
CA THR A 19 13.66 -23.01 -4.57
C THR A 19 12.40 -22.60 -5.31
N VAL A 20 11.77 -21.49 -4.89
CA VAL A 20 10.53 -20.96 -5.49
C VAL A 20 10.73 -19.59 -6.16
N ARG A 21 11.82 -18.90 -5.83
CA ARG A 21 12.19 -17.63 -6.48
C ARG A 21 12.62 -17.90 -7.93
N LYS A 22 12.22 -17.01 -8.86
CA LYS A 22 12.62 -17.12 -10.29
C LYS A 22 14.13 -17.23 -10.46
N PRO A 23 14.60 -18.06 -11.42
CA PRO A 23 16.00 -18.06 -11.82
C PRO A 23 16.48 -16.67 -12.20
N ILE A 24 17.75 -16.37 -11.96
CA ILE A 24 18.30 -15.02 -12.17
C ILE A 24 18.17 -14.54 -13.63
N SER A 25 18.17 -15.46 -14.59
CA SER A 25 17.99 -15.18 -16.01
C SER A 25 16.58 -14.71 -16.38
N GLU A 26 15.58 -15.06 -15.56
CA GLU A 26 14.16 -14.80 -15.82
C GLU A 26 13.61 -13.61 -15.01
N ARG A 27 14.44 -12.98 -14.16
CA ARG A 27 14.04 -11.83 -13.37
C ARG A 27 13.96 -10.57 -14.20
N ASN A 28 12.88 -9.81 -14.02
CA ASN A 28 12.64 -8.59 -14.77
C ASN A 28 13.65 -7.48 -14.45
N PHE A 29 14.06 -7.38 -13.17
CA PHE A 29 15.06 -6.43 -12.72
C PHE A 29 16.01 -7.07 -11.70
N LYS A 30 17.28 -6.70 -11.76
CA LYS A 30 18.35 -7.22 -10.90
C LYS A 30 19.01 -6.07 -10.16
N SER A 31 18.86 -6.05 -8.84
CA SER A 31 19.47 -5.04 -7.97
C SER A 31 20.57 -5.67 -7.12
N PRO A 32 21.85 -5.31 -7.33
CA PRO A 32 22.94 -5.75 -6.46
C PRO A 32 22.73 -5.38 -4.99
N ALA A 33 22.15 -4.21 -4.71
CA ALA A 33 21.88 -3.76 -3.34
C ALA A 33 20.84 -4.66 -2.65
N ILE A 34 19.78 -5.05 -3.35
CA ILE A 34 18.76 -5.96 -2.81
C ILE A 34 19.31 -7.38 -2.64
N GLU A 35 20.11 -7.89 -3.57
CA GLU A 35 20.77 -9.20 -3.40
C GLU A 35 21.72 -9.20 -2.18
N LYS A 36 22.45 -8.12 -1.97
CA LYS A 36 23.31 -7.94 -0.77
C LYS A 36 22.49 -7.92 0.51
N ALA A 37 21.34 -7.22 0.52
CA ALA A 37 20.43 -7.19 1.67
C ALA A 37 19.90 -8.59 1.99
N ILE A 38 19.48 -9.36 0.98
CA ILE A 38 19.01 -10.75 1.14
C ILE A 38 20.12 -11.63 1.71
N ALA A 39 21.33 -11.55 1.17
CA ALA A 39 22.46 -12.33 1.67
C ALA A 39 22.80 -11.97 3.13
N THR A 40 22.80 -10.66 3.46
CA THR A 40 23.03 -10.16 4.81
C THR A 40 21.99 -10.66 5.80
N PHE A 41 20.70 -10.58 5.42
CA PHE A 41 19.59 -11.05 6.26
C PHE A 41 19.70 -12.57 6.51
N LYS A 42 19.88 -13.39 5.45
CA LYS A 42 20.04 -14.84 5.56
C LYS A 42 21.24 -15.27 6.41
N GLN A 43 22.34 -14.53 6.33
CA GLN A 43 23.55 -14.83 7.11
C GLN A 43 23.34 -14.58 8.61
N LYS A 44 22.55 -13.57 8.97
CA LYS A 44 22.39 -13.12 10.35
C LYS A 44 21.18 -13.67 11.05
N VAL A 45 20.11 -14.02 10.32
CA VAL A 45 18.89 -14.60 10.91
C VAL A 45 19.14 -16.08 11.24
N LYS A 46 18.79 -16.50 12.45
CA LYS A 46 18.90 -17.92 12.87
C LYS A 46 17.72 -18.76 12.36
N ASN A 47 16.56 -18.12 12.18
CA ASN A 47 15.38 -18.78 11.65
C ASN A 47 15.51 -18.92 10.13
N GLU A 48 15.86 -20.13 9.67
CA GLU A 48 16.07 -20.43 8.25
C GLU A 48 14.84 -20.18 7.39
N GLU A 49 13.63 -20.44 7.92
CA GLU A 49 12.37 -20.22 7.22
C GLU A 49 12.12 -18.72 6.98
N LEU A 50 12.37 -17.85 7.97
CA LEU A 50 12.30 -16.40 7.77
C LEU A 50 13.34 -15.90 6.77
N GLY A 51 14.55 -16.49 6.77
CA GLY A 51 15.56 -16.19 5.77
C GLY A 51 15.13 -16.57 4.36
N TRP A 52 14.47 -17.74 4.23
CA TRP A 52 13.91 -18.20 2.97
C TRP A 52 12.74 -17.33 2.50
N LEU A 53 11.77 -17.02 3.38
CA LEU A 53 10.64 -16.15 3.07
C LEU A 53 11.10 -14.73 2.68
N PHE A 54 12.04 -14.15 3.42
CA PHE A 54 12.60 -12.84 3.06
C PHE A 54 13.24 -12.85 1.67
N GLY A 55 14.02 -13.88 1.36
CA GLY A 55 14.66 -14.03 0.06
C GLY A 55 13.71 -14.23 -1.12
N ASN A 56 12.47 -14.65 -0.87
CA ASN A 56 11.42 -14.80 -1.88
C ASN A 56 10.53 -13.57 -1.96
N CYS A 57 10.04 -13.08 -0.80
CA CYS A 57 9.05 -12.03 -0.71
C CYS A 57 9.65 -10.65 -1.01
N PHE A 58 10.79 -10.30 -0.40
CA PHE A 58 11.35 -8.97 -0.53
C PHE A 58 11.70 -8.57 -1.97
N PRO A 59 12.33 -9.42 -2.80
CA PRO A 59 12.64 -9.09 -4.19
C PRO A 59 11.47 -9.37 -5.16
N ASN A 60 10.33 -9.90 -4.71
CA ASN A 60 9.28 -10.41 -5.58
C ASN A 60 8.82 -9.39 -6.62
N THR A 61 8.61 -8.13 -6.24
CA THR A 61 8.24 -7.05 -7.16
C THR A 61 9.30 -6.83 -8.25
N LEU A 62 10.58 -6.78 -7.89
CA LEU A 62 11.68 -6.60 -8.85
C LEU A 62 11.83 -7.81 -9.77
N ASP A 63 11.64 -9.00 -9.23
CA ASP A 63 11.79 -10.26 -9.99
C ASP A 63 10.66 -10.47 -11.02
N THR A 64 9.44 -9.92 -10.76
CA THR A 64 8.24 -10.38 -11.48
C THR A 64 7.34 -9.29 -12.08
N THR A 65 7.25 -8.11 -11.45
CA THR A 65 6.18 -7.15 -11.77
C THR A 65 6.65 -5.82 -12.34
N VAL A 66 7.95 -5.53 -12.32
CA VAL A 66 8.49 -4.28 -12.88
C VAL A 66 8.94 -4.47 -14.31
N PHE A 67 8.65 -3.48 -15.16
CA PHE A 67 9.10 -3.40 -16.55
C PHE A 67 9.74 -2.02 -16.76
N TYR A 68 11.07 -1.99 -16.66
CA TYR A 68 11.85 -0.78 -16.84
C TYR A 68 12.19 -0.54 -18.31
N SER A 69 12.03 0.69 -18.74
CA SER A 69 12.44 1.17 -20.05
C SER A 69 12.89 2.63 -19.98
N GLU A 70 13.37 3.16 -21.09
CA GLU A 70 13.61 4.59 -21.25
C GLU A 70 12.82 5.09 -22.46
N LYS A 71 12.06 6.16 -22.29
CA LYS A 71 11.33 6.84 -23.35
C LYS A 71 11.92 8.24 -23.51
N ASP A 72 12.46 8.54 -24.68
CA ASP A 72 13.12 9.83 -24.99
C ASP A 72 14.20 10.22 -23.96
N GLY A 73 14.98 9.23 -23.50
CA GLY A 73 16.03 9.41 -22.49
C GLY A 73 15.54 9.56 -21.05
N ARG A 74 14.23 9.48 -20.80
CA ARG A 74 13.64 9.51 -19.47
C ARG A 74 13.35 8.09 -18.96
N PRO A 75 13.67 7.78 -17.70
CA PRO A 75 13.22 6.54 -17.07
C PRO A 75 11.71 6.41 -17.12
N ASP A 76 11.23 5.23 -17.48
CA ASP A 76 9.83 4.86 -17.53
C ASP A 76 9.69 3.45 -16.96
N THR A 77 8.92 3.28 -15.90
CA THR A 77 8.74 1.98 -15.25
C THR A 77 7.27 1.66 -15.05
N TYR A 78 6.84 0.61 -15.70
CA TYR A 78 5.51 0.05 -15.52
C TYR A 78 5.56 -1.05 -14.47
N VAL A 79 4.62 -1.04 -13.52
CA VAL A 79 4.57 -1.99 -12.40
C VAL A 79 3.19 -2.61 -12.31
N ILE A 80 3.09 -3.89 -12.61
CA ILE A 80 1.82 -4.63 -12.51
C ILE A 80 1.57 -5.14 -11.08
N THR A 81 0.34 -5.49 -10.76
CA THR A 81 -0.02 -5.97 -9.41
C THR A 81 0.38 -7.42 -9.13
N GLY A 82 0.75 -8.16 -10.17
CA GLY A 82 1.13 -9.57 -10.08
C GLY A 82 0.52 -10.39 -11.21
N ASP A 83 -0.59 -11.04 -10.96
CA ASP A 83 -1.35 -11.84 -11.91
C ASP A 83 -2.27 -11.01 -12.84
N ILE A 84 -2.45 -9.72 -12.54
CA ILE A 84 -3.20 -8.77 -13.38
C ILE A 84 -2.20 -7.85 -14.09
N ASP A 85 -2.22 -7.86 -15.42
CA ASP A 85 -1.37 -7.03 -16.27
C ASP A 85 -1.93 -5.60 -16.38
N ALA A 86 -1.96 -4.92 -15.23
CA ALA A 86 -2.33 -3.51 -15.13
C ALA A 86 -1.61 -2.87 -13.94
N MET A 87 -1.34 -1.56 -14.03
CA MET A 87 -0.66 -0.77 -13.02
C MET A 87 -1.66 0.07 -12.22
N TRP A 88 -1.90 -0.31 -10.97
CA TRP A 88 -2.60 0.54 -10.00
C TRP A 88 -1.65 1.60 -9.46
N LEU A 89 -2.13 2.82 -9.27
CA LEU A 89 -1.36 3.91 -8.67
C LEU A 89 -0.96 3.59 -7.23
N ARG A 90 -1.85 2.99 -6.46
CA ARG A 90 -1.62 2.51 -5.10
C ARG A 90 -0.56 1.43 -5.06
N ASP A 91 -0.81 0.31 -5.74
CA ASP A 91 0.04 -0.89 -5.69
C ASP A 91 1.45 -0.59 -6.16
N SER A 92 1.59 0.08 -7.30
CA SER A 92 2.89 0.42 -7.87
C SER A 92 3.76 1.27 -6.95
N SER A 93 3.15 2.18 -6.18
CA SER A 93 3.85 2.94 -5.15
C SER A 93 4.26 2.06 -3.97
N ALA A 94 3.30 1.29 -3.43
CA ALA A 94 3.52 0.48 -2.24
C ALA A 94 4.53 -0.65 -2.47
N GLN A 95 4.47 -1.28 -3.66
CA GLN A 95 5.39 -2.36 -4.04
C GLN A 95 6.85 -1.92 -4.14
N VAL A 96 7.13 -0.68 -4.54
CA VAL A 96 8.50 -0.20 -4.70
C VAL A 96 9.01 0.65 -3.54
N TYR A 97 8.11 1.13 -2.67
CA TYR A 97 8.46 2.03 -1.56
C TYR A 97 9.57 1.49 -0.64
N PRO A 98 9.60 0.21 -0.26
CA PRO A 98 10.64 -0.33 0.62
C PRO A 98 12.05 -0.31 0.00
N TYR A 99 12.17 -0.21 -1.31
CA TYR A 99 13.45 -0.16 -1.99
C TYR A 99 14.12 1.23 -1.97
N LEU A 100 13.42 2.27 -1.51
CA LEU A 100 13.98 3.61 -1.38
C LEU A 100 15.23 3.64 -0.49
N ASP A 101 15.35 2.75 0.48
CA ASP A 101 16.50 2.67 1.39
C ASP A 101 17.78 2.18 0.71
N PHE A 102 17.68 1.59 -0.47
CA PHE A 102 18.78 0.94 -1.20
C PHE A 102 19.30 1.75 -2.40
N MET A 103 18.64 2.86 -2.74
CA MET A 103 18.98 3.66 -3.94
C MET A 103 20.36 4.29 -3.89
N SER A 104 20.89 4.58 -2.69
CA SER A 104 22.23 5.14 -2.54
C SER A 104 23.33 4.16 -2.97
N GLU A 105 23.07 2.86 -2.85
CA GLU A 105 23.99 1.78 -3.21
C GLU A 105 23.76 1.24 -4.63
N ASP A 106 22.62 1.60 -5.28
CA ASP A 106 22.24 1.07 -6.60
C ASP A 106 21.56 2.15 -7.48
N LYS A 107 22.35 2.70 -8.39
CA LYS A 107 21.89 3.75 -9.31
C LYS A 107 20.84 3.26 -10.32
N ASN A 108 20.87 1.97 -10.70
CA ASN A 108 19.86 1.40 -11.59
C ASN A 108 18.50 1.30 -10.86
N LEU A 109 18.53 0.90 -9.59
CA LEU A 109 17.34 0.91 -8.73
C LEU A 109 16.79 2.34 -8.56
N GLN A 110 17.65 3.33 -8.37
CA GLN A 110 17.23 4.74 -8.32
C GLN A 110 16.54 5.16 -9.63
N ARG A 111 17.08 4.79 -10.80
CA ARG A 111 16.46 5.07 -12.12
C ARG A 111 15.13 4.36 -12.29
N LEU A 112 15.00 3.12 -11.83
CA LEU A 112 13.73 2.40 -11.80
C LEU A 112 12.66 3.17 -11.01
N ILE A 113 12.99 3.67 -9.81
CA ILE A 113 12.05 4.46 -8.98
C ILE A 113 11.67 5.77 -9.66
N ILE A 114 12.63 6.49 -10.29
CA ILE A 114 12.33 7.68 -11.10
C ILE A 114 11.32 7.31 -12.21
N GLY A 115 11.51 6.16 -12.85
CA GLY A 115 10.60 5.66 -13.89
C GLY A 115 9.18 5.44 -13.38
N VAL A 116 9.00 4.92 -12.16
CA VAL A 116 7.67 4.76 -11.53
C VAL A 116 7.04 6.13 -11.30
N ILE A 117 7.78 7.09 -10.74
CA ILE A 117 7.28 8.46 -10.51
C ILE A 117 6.84 9.12 -11.81
N ASN A 118 7.63 8.99 -12.88
CA ASN A 118 7.30 9.52 -14.21
C ASN A 118 6.03 8.88 -14.78
N LYS A 119 5.91 7.55 -14.68
CA LYS A 119 4.75 6.80 -15.15
C LYS A 119 3.47 7.20 -14.41
N GLN A 120 3.52 7.27 -13.08
CA GLN A 120 2.40 7.70 -12.25
C GLN A 120 1.99 9.14 -12.55
N THR A 121 2.94 10.04 -12.76
CA THR A 121 2.69 11.42 -13.20
C THR A 121 1.89 11.44 -14.51
N SER A 122 2.28 10.65 -15.50
CA SER A 122 1.59 10.56 -16.79
C SER A 122 0.17 10.00 -16.64
N PHE A 123 -0.03 9.02 -15.77
CA PHE A 123 -1.34 8.41 -15.52
C PHE A 123 -2.31 9.34 -14.79
N ILE A 124 -1.83 10.10 -13.80
CA ILE A 124 -2.64 11.14 -13.13
C ILE A 124 -3.08 12.21 -14.15
N LEU A 125 -2.19 12.61 -15.07
CA LEU A 125 -2.53 13.58 -16.12
C LEU A 125 -3.48 13.01 -17.17
N LYS A 126 -3.43 11.70 -17.43
CA LYS A 126 -4.35 11.00 -18.33
C LYS A 126 -5.77 10.96 -17.77
N ASP A 127 -5.94 10.46 -16.56
CA ASP A 127 -7.21 10.45 -15.84
C ASP A 127 -7.02 10.31 -14.32
N PRO A 128 -7.21 11.39 -13.55
CA PRO A 128 -7.03 11.34 -12.10
C PRO A 128 -8.17 10.61 -11.35
N TYR A 129 -9.21 10.20 -12.06
CA TYR A 129 -10.31 9.40 -11.52
C TYR A 129 -10.18 7.90 -11.78
N ALA A 130 -9.13 7.48 -12.49
CA ALA A 130 -8.83 6.07 -12.70
C ALA A 130 -7.83 5.56 -11.65
N ASN A 131 -8.03 4.32 -11.18
CA ASN A 131 -7.13 3.66 -10.26
C ASN A 131 -6.09 2.78 -10.97
N ALA A 132 -6.41 2.21 -12.15
CA ALA A 132 -5.56 1.25 -12.85
C ALA A 132 -5.44 1.53 -14.35
N PHE A 133 -4.22 1.33 -14.88
CA PHE A 133 -3.83 1.71 -16.23
C PHE A 133 -3.06 0.61 -16.93
N TYR A 134 -3.15 0.60 -18.26
CA TYR A 134 -2.23 -0.13 -19.15
C TYR A 134 -1.08 0.75 -19.60
N ASP A 135 0.04 0.14 -19.94
CA ASP A 135 1.17 0.81 -20.59
C ASP A 135 0.94 1.04 -22.10
N ASP A 136 -0.09 0.42 -22.64
CA ASP A 136 -0.46 0.45 -24.05
C ASP A 136 -1.92 0.93 -24.20
N ASP A 137 -2.10 2.06 -24.87
CA ASP A 137 -3.41 2.67 -25.11
C ASP A 137 -4.29 1.83 -26.08
N THR A 138 -3.71 0.86 -26.78
CA THR A 138 -4.46 -0.05 -27.66
C THR A 138 -5.06 -1.25 -26.93
N LYS A 139 -4.62 -1.51 -25.67
CA LYS A 139 -5.16 -2.62 -24.89
C LYS A 139 -6.64 -2.40 -24.55
N TYR A 140 -7.40 -3.45 -24.76
CA TYR A 140 -8.81 -3.50 -24.42
C TYR A 140 -9.02 -4.05 -23.01
N THR A 141 -9.77 -3.33 -22.18
CA THR A 141 -10.14 -3.82 -20.86
C THR A 141 -11.46 -4.56 -20.87
N ARG A 142 -11.59 -5.61 -20.07
CA ARG A 142 -12.86 -6.30 -19.80
C ARG A 142 -13.93 -5.39 -19.16
N TRP A 143 -13.51 -4.24 -18.65
CA TRP A 143 -14.37 -3.27 -17.97
C TRP A 143 -14.90 -2.16 -18.90
N ASN A 144 -14.76 -2.29 -20.22
CA ASN A 144 -15.26 -1.29 -21.17
C ASN A 144 -16.78 -1.07 -21.13
N SER A 145 -17.52 -2.00 -20.52
CA SER A 145 -18.97 -1.86 -20.29
C SER A 145 -19.34 -1.06 -19.05
N ASP A 146 -18.36 -0.63 -18.25
CA ASP A 146 -18.62 0.22 -17.09
C ASP A 146 -19.23 1.55 -17.53
N HIS A 147 -20.26 1.97 -16.82
CA HIS A 147 -20.90 3.26 -17.03
C HIS A 147 -20.12 4.38 -16.34
N THR A 148 -19.01 4.77 -16.93
CA THR A 148 -18.11 5.85 -16.55
C THR A 148 -17.38 6.35 -17.81
N GLU A 149 -16.65 7.47 -17.74
CA GLU A 149 -15.91 8.00 -18.88
C GLU A 149 -14.59 7.24 -19.10
N MET A 150 -14.70 6.02 -19.67
CA MET A 150 -13.51 5.21 -20.00
C MET A 150 -12.70 5.85 -21.13
N LYS A 151 -11.37 5.91 -20.94
CA LYS A 151 -10.43 6.43 -21.94
C LYS A 151 -9.44 5.31 -22.37
N PRO A 152 -8.83 5.41 -23.57
CA PRO A 152 -7.79 4.46 -23.99
C PRO A 152 -6.67 4.34 -22.96
N GLY A 153 -6.19 3.11 -22.76
CA GLY A 153 -5.14 2.83 -21.79
C GLY A 153 -5.58 2.83 -20.32
N ILE A 154 -6.88 2.97 -20.03
CA ILE A 154 -7.40 2.75 -18.68
C ILE A 154 -7.84 1.30 -18.55
N HIS A 155 -7.33 0.62 -17.51
CA HIS A 155 -7.79 -0.71 -17.14
C HIS A 155 -9.10 -0.64 -16.37
N GLU A 156 -9.15 0.20 -15.31
CA GLU A 156 -10.32 0.40 -14.46
C GLU A 156 -10.40 1.85 -13.98
N ARG A 157 -11.62 2.40 -13.94
CA ARG A 157 -11.86 3.81 -13.58
C ARG A 157 -12.65 3.94 -12.29
N LYS A 158 -12.19 3.25 -11.24
CA LYS A 158 -12.72 3.40 -9.88
C LYS A 158 -11.98 4.54 -9.16
N TYR A 159 -12.71 5.57 -8.72
CA TYR A 159 -12.10 6.69 -8.01
C TYR A 159 -11.85 6.34 -6.55
N GLU A 160 -10.58 6.33 -6.21
CA GLU A 160 -10.02 6.11 -4.90
C GLU A 160 -9.14 7.31 -4.52
N LEU A 161 -9.42 7.94 -3.38
CA LEU A 161 -8.63 9.08 -2.92
C LEU A 161 -7.16 8.72 -2.67
N ASP A 162 -6.93 7.52 -2.14
CA ASP A 162 -5.57 7.02 -1.88
C ASP A 162 -4.76 6.79 -3.14
N SER A 163 -5.38 6.46 -4.28
CA SER A 163 -4.71 6.35 -5.57
C SER A 163 -3.99 7.64 -6.00
N LEU A 164 -4.45 8.81 -5.52
CA LEU A 164 -3.77 10.10 -5.72
C LEU A 164 -2.74 10.41 -4.63
N CYS A 165 -2.86 9.81 -3.45
CA CYS A 165 -1.95 10.03 -2.32
C CYS A 165 -0.67 9.19 -2.41
N TYR A 166 -0.76 7.95 -2.87
CA TYR A 166 0.36 7.03 -2.96
C TYR A 166 1.51 7.53 -3.86
N PRO A 167 1.26 8.08 -5.07
CA PRO A 167 2.31 8.69 -5.89
C PRO A 167 3.03 9.85 -5.19
N ILE A 168 2.31 10.67 -4.43
CA ILE A 168 2.91 11.76 -3.65
C ILE A 168 3.81 11.21 -2.55
N ARG A 169 3.35 10.18 -1.82
CA ARG A 169 4.16 9.51 -0.78
C ARG A 169 5.45 8.93 -1.35
N LEU A 170 5.38 8.26 -2.51
CA LEU A 170 6.56 7.72 -3.19
C LEU A 170 7.53 8.82 -3.62
N ALA A 171 7.03 9.87 -4.28
CA ALA A 171 7.80 11.02 -4.71
C ALA A 171 8.47 11.75 -3.54
N TYR A 172 7.74 11.96 -2.46
CA TYR A 172 8.28 12.57 -1.23
C TYR A 172 9.36 11.71 -0.59
N GLY A 173 9.13 10.41 -0.44
CA GLY A 173 10.12 9.47 0.10
C GLY A 173 11.40 9.44 -0.75
N TYR A 174 11.26 9.40 -2.07
CA TYR A 174 12.37 9.51 -3.01
C TYR A 174 13.19 10.77 -2.79
N TRP A 175 12.51 11.94 -2.83
CA TRP A 175 13.18 13.24 -2.66
C TRP A 175 13.87 13.38 -1.30
N LYS A 176 13.21 12.96 -0.21
CA LYS A 176 13.80 13.04 1.14
C LYS A 176 15.06 12.19 1.29
N LYS A 177 15.15 11.07 0.59
CA LYS A 177 16.32 10.17 0.66
C LYS A 177 17.47 10.54 -0.28
N THR A 178 17.15 11.17 -1.42
CA THR A 178 18.16 11.45 -2.45
C THR A 178 18.49 12.92 -2.59
N ASN A 179 17.61 13.82 -2.15
CA ASN A 179 17.63 15.25 -2.46
C ASN A 179 17.69 15.56 -3.98
N ASP A 180 17.35 14.56 -4.82
CA ASP A 180 17.29 14.70 -6.27
C ASP A 180 15.92 15.25 -6.69
N ALA A 181 15.92 16.40 -7.35
CA ALA A 181 14.74 17.06 -7.87
C ALA A 181 14.45 16.75 -9.35
N SER A 182 15.28 15.96 -10.01
CA SER A 182 15.20 15.73 -11.47
C SER A 182 13.87 15.16 -11.98
N PRO A 183 13.11 14.35 -11.23
CA PRO A 183 11.80 13.87 -11.69
C PRO A 183 10.68 14.90 -11.54
N PHE A 184 10.89 16.00 -10.77
CA PHE A 184 9.85 16.95 -10.36
C PHE A 184 9.80 18.17 -11.27
N ASP A 185 9.54 17.92 -12.53
CA ASP A 185 9.45 18.92 -13.60
C ASP A 185 8.05 19.59 -13.70
N ALA A 186 7.81 20.32 -14.78
CA ALA A 186 6.53 20.98 -15.03
C ALA A 186 5.35 20.00 -15.17
N GLN A 187 5.58 18.78 -15.69
CA GLN A 187 4.53 17.76 -15.78
C GLN A 187 4.15 17.21 -14.40
N TRP A 188 5.16 16.91 -13.57
CA TRP A 188 4.91 16.54 -12.18
C TRP A 188 4.14 17.63 -11.43
N LYS A 189 4.55 18.90 -11.56
CA LYS A 189 3.82 20.02 -10.95
C LYS A 189 2.36 20.07 -11.42
N LYS A 190 2.11 19.90 -12.72
CA LYS A 190 0.75 19.86 -13.28
C LYS A 190 -0.06 18.67 -12.75
N ALA A 191 0.56 17.53 -12.48
CA ALA A 191 -0.11 16.42 -11.83
C ALA A 191 -0.51 16.78 -10.39
N ILE A 192 0.33 17.47 -9.62
CA ILE A 192 -0.01 17.96 -8.28
C ILE A 192 -1.17 18.99 -8.32
N GLU A 193 -1.17 19.91 -9.27
CA GLU A 193 -2.30 20.84 -9.51
C GLU A 193 -3.59 20.07 -9.82
N THR A 194 -3.48 18.99 -10.59
CA THR A 194 -4.61 18.11 -10.91
C THR A 194 -5.13 17.39 -9.68
N VAL A 195 -4.25 16.85 -8.83
CA VAL A 195 -4.63 16.22 -7.55
C VAL A 195 -5.36 17.22 -6.66
N LEU A 196 -4.83 18.42 -6.49
CA LEU A 196 -5.46 19.50 -5.71
C LEU A 196 -6.86 19.82 -6.21
N ARG A 197 -7.03 19.97 -7.54
CA ARG A 197 -8.33 20.21 -8.17
C ARG A 197 -9.33 19.10 -7.88
N VAL A 198 -8.94 17.82 -8.06
CA VAL A 198 -9.80 16.66 -7.79
C VAL A 198 -10.19 16.61 -6.31
N CYS A 199 -9.26 16.83 -5.40
CA CYS A 199 -9.57 16.87 -3.97
C CYS A 199 -10.62 17.94 -3.65
N LYS A 200 -10.49 19.16 -4.22
CA LYS A 200 -11.47 20.25 -4.05
C LYS A 200 -12.84 19.89 -4.66
N GLU A 201 -12.87 19.32 -5.87
CA GLU A 201 -14.10 18.84 -6.51
C GLU A 201 -14.81 17.78 -5.64
N GLN A 202 -14.05 16.87 -5.06
CA GLN A 202 -14.58 15.79 -4.24
C GLN A 202 -14.86 16.15 -2.77
N GLN A 203 -14.56 17.39 -2.35
CA GLN A 203 -15.18 17.94 -1.13
C GLN A 203 -16.70 18.17 -1.32
N ARG A 204 -17.18 18.21 -2.55
CA ARG A 204 -18.60 18.32 -2.94
C ARG A 204 -19.31 19.55 -2.36
N LYS A 205 -18.59 20.65 -2.16
CA LYS A 205 -19.15 21.94 -1.67
C LYS A 205 -20.16 22.53 -2.66
N ASP A 206 -19.88 22.36 -3.96
CA ASP A 206 -20.66 22.93 -5.06
C ASP A 206 -21.41 21.87 -5.89
N GLY A 207 -21.67 20.69 -5.32
CA GLY A 207 -22.34 19.56 -5.97
C GLY A 207 -21.53 18.28 -5.98
N ASN A 208 -22.00 17.25 -6.71
CA ASN A 208 -21.40 15.91 -6.67
C ASN A 208 -20.05 15.78 -7.39
N GLY A 209 -19.58 16.84 -8.06
CA GLY A 209 -18.41 16.77 -8.93
C GLY A 209 -18.70 16.05 -10.27
N PRO A 210 -17.67 15.92 -11.14
CA PRO A 210 -17.85 15.38 -12.50
C PRO A 210 -17.80 13.85 -12.57
N TYR A 211 -17.47 13.15 -11.48
CA TYR A 211 -17.26 11.71 -11.48
C TYR A 211 -18.53 10.93 -11.13
N SER A 212 -18.77 9.88 -11.92
CA SER A 212 -19.75 8.85 -11.59
C SER A 212 -19.26 7.48 -12.09
N PHE A 213 -19.70 6.42 -11.42
CA PHE A 213 -19.34 5.06 -11.78
C PHE A 213 -20.49 4.09 -11.49
N ARG A 214 -20.85 3.29 -12.48
CA ARG A 214 -21.74 2.13 -12.31
C ARG A 214 -21.19 0.95 -13.09
N ARG A 215 -21.32 -0.23 -12.52
CA ARG A 215 -21.00 -1.51 -13.15
C ARG A 215 -22.19 -2.44 -13.04
N THR A 216 -22.51 -3.16 -14.10
CA THR A 216 -23.43 -4.29 -14.03
C THR A 216 -22.68 -5.48 -13.45
N SER A 217 -22.97 -5.82 -12.21
CA SER A 217 -22.29 -6.87 -11.47
C SER A 217 -23.27 -7.54 -10.50
N GLU A 218 -23.08 -8.82 -10.23
CA GLU A 218 -23.78 -9.55 -9.15
C GLU A 218 -23.22 -9.16 -7.76
N TRP A 219 -22.05 -8.52 -7.71
CA TRP A 219 -21.41 -8.04 -6.50
C TRP A 219 -21.79 -6.59 -6.21
N ALA A 220 -22.61 -6.39 -5.19
CA ALA A 220 -23.09 -5.05 -4.84
C ALA A 220 -21.94 -4.06 -4.53
N ILE A 221 -20.81 -4.57 -4.05
CA ILE A 221 -19.60 -3.79 -3.73
C ILE A 221 -18.86 -3.28 -4.97
N ASP A 222 -19.16 -3.78 -6.16
CA ASP A 222 -18.55 -3.33 -7.43
C ASP A 222 -19.21 -2.09 -8.02
N ALA A 223 -20.33 -1.64 -7.47
CA ALA A 223 -21.11 -0.56 -8.03
C ALA A 223 -21.42 0.54 -7.01
N VAL A 224 -21.32 1.78 -7.45
CA VAL A 224 -21.62 2.95 -6.62
C VAL A 224 -23.13 3.23 -6.63
N PRO A 225 -23.79 3.35 -5.47
CA PRO A 225 -25.22 3.61 -5.39
C PRO A 225 -25.60 5.01 -5.90
N MET A 226 -26.90 5.32 -5.89
CA MET A 226 -27.47 6.65 -6.24
C MET A 226 -27.03 7.14 -7.63
N GLY A 227 -27.15 6.27 -8.63
CA GLY A 227 -26.80 6.62 -10.01
C GLY A 227 -25.30 6.73 -10.28
N GLY A 228 -24.47 6.20 -9.38
CA GLY A 228 -23.01 6.18 -9.54
C GLY A 228 -22.29 7.32 -8.82
N VAL A 229 -22.97 8.13 -8.03
CA VAL A 229 -22.34 9.24 -7.30
C VAL A 229 -22.14 8.95 -5.81
N GLY A 230 -22.65 7.84 -5.30
CA GLY A 230 -22.63 7.48 -3.87
C GLY A 230 -23.72 8.18 -3.05
N TYR A 231 -23.89 7.78 -1.82
CA TYR A 231 -24.84 8.43 -0.94
C TYR A 231 -24.50 9.90 -0.70
N LYS A 232 -25.55 10.70 -0.44
CA LYS A 232 -25.41 12.13 -0.19
C LYS A 232 -24.53 12.36 1.06
N VAL A 233 -23.64 13.32 0.96
CA VAL A 233 -22.81 13.80 2.08
C VAL A 233 -23.20 15.22 2.48
N ASN A 234 -22.96 15.57 3.73
CA ASN A 234 -22.87 16.96 4.16
C ASN A 234 -21.42 17.43 3.93
N PRO A 235 -21.16 18.46 3.11
CA PRO A 235 -19.81 18.88 2.77
C PRO A 235 -19.13 19.62 3.94
N VAL A 236 -18.57 18.84 4.85
CA VAL A 236 -17.92 19.31 6.09
C VAL A 236 -16.42 19.58 5.94
N GLY A 237 -15.90 19.56 4.73
CA GLY A 237 -14.48 19.79 4.44
C GLY A 237 -13.68 18.51 4.18
N LEU A 238 -14.28 17.32 4.33
CA LEU A 238 -13.67 16.05 3.96
C LEU A 238 -13.77 15.81 2.45
N ILE A 239 -12.93 14.90 1.96
CA ILE A 239 -12.84 14.53 0.55
C ILE A 239 -13.54 13.17 0.38
N CYS A 240 -14.49 13.07 -0.56
CA CYS A 240 -15.11 11.80 -0.91
C CYS A 240 -14.11 10.85 -1.58
N SER A 241 -14.25 9.57 -1.26
CA SER A 241 -13.69 8.44 -2.01
C SER A 241 -14.85 7.53 -2.36
N THR A 242 -15.08 7.25 -3.63
CA THR A 242 -16.19 6.38 -4.05
C THR A 242 -15.87 4.91 -3.86
N PHE A 243 -14.57 4.59 -3.89
CA PHE A 243 -14.07 3.26 -3.65
C PHE A 243 -13.03 3.27 -2.53
N ARG A 244 -12.88 2.10 -1.90
CA ARG A 244 -11.87 1.76 -0.90
C ARG A 244 -10.58 1.29 -1.58
N PRO A 245 -9.46 1.21 -0.86
CA PRO A 245 -8.24 0.59 -1.37
C PRO A 245 -8.39 -0.88 -1.82
N SER A 246 -9.48 -1.53 -1.46
CA SER A 246 -9.85 -2.88 -1.91
C SER A 246 -10.59 -2.91 -3.24
N ASP A 247 -10.76 -1.78 -3.93
CA ASP A 247 -11.58 -1.59 -5.13
C ASP A 247 -13.10 -1.76 -4.87
N ASP A 248 -13.53 -1.82 -3.61
CA ASP A 248 -14.94 -1.93 -3.20
C ASP A 248 -15.56 -0.57 -2.97
N ALA A 249 -16.83 -0.40 -3.35
CA ALA A 249 -17.55 0.84 -3.13
C ALA A 249 -17.70 1.17 -1.65
N THR A 250 -17.53 2.45 -1.29
CA THR A 250 -17.78 2.94 0.07
C THR A 250 -19.28 2.94 0.38
N ILE A 251 -19.63 2.68 1.64
CA ILE A 251 -21.00 2.89 2.16
C ILE A 251 -21.22 4.40 2.34
N PHE A 252 -20.37 5.05 3.12
CA PHE A 252 -20.37 6.50 3.24
C PHE A 252 -19.14 7.09 2.54
N PRO A 253 -19.34 8.09 1.65
CA PRO A 253 -18.26 8.55 0.77
C PRO A 253 -17.03 9.16 1.46
N PHE A 254 -17.13 9.62 2.71
CA PHE A 254 -15.96 10.09 3.45
C PHE A 254 -15.24 8.91 4.12
N LEU A 255 -14.35 8.26 3.37
CA LEU A 255 -13.46 7.23 3.86
C LEU A 255 -12.37 7.86 4.74
N VAL A 256 -12.47 7.65 6.04
CA VAL A 256 -11.65 8.34 7.05
C VAL A 256 -10.15 8.04 6.92
N PRO A 257 -9.69 6.77 6.79
CA PRO A 257 -8.25 6.52 6.64
C PRO A 257 -7.66 7.13 5.37
N SER A 258 -8.39 7.15 4.25
CA SER A 258 -7.93 7.83 3.03
C SER A 258 -7.86 9.36 3.21
N ASN A 259 -8.75 9.96 3.99
CA ASN A 259 -8.68 11.38 4.33
C ASN A 259 -7.47 11.71 5.22
N PHE A 260 -7.13 10.87 6.21
CA PHE A 260 -5.88 11.02 6.97
C PHE A 260 -4.64 10.91 6.06
N PHE A 261 -4.66 9.97 5.13
CA PHE A 261 -3.57 9.84 4.16
C PHE A 261 -3.49 11.06 3.22
N ALA A 262 -4.62 11.64 2.83
CA ALA A 262 -4.65 12.88 2.06
C ALA A 262 -4.06 14.06 2.85
N VAL A 263 -4.34 14.18 4.15
CA VAL A 263 -3.71 15.20 5.02
C VAL A 263 -2.19 15.10 4.97
N ALA A 264 -1.63 13.90 5.14
CA ALA A 264 -0.19 13.68 5.08
C ALA A 264 0.37 13.99 3.68
N SER A 265 -0.28 13.48 2.63
CA SER A 265 0.17 13.64 1.24
C SER A 265 0.12 15.09 0.75
N LEU A 266 -0.94 15.83 1.07
CA LEU A 266 -1.06 17.24 0.72
C LEU A 266 0.00 18.09 1.42
N ARG A 267 0.33 17.80 2.68
CA ARG A 267 1.43 18.45 3.40
C ARG A 267 2.77 18.15 2.75
N GLN A 268 3.02 16.90 2.37
CA GLN A 268 4.23 16.47 1.65
C GLN A 268 4.35 17.16 0.29
N ALA A 269 3.27 17.22 -0.49
CA ALA A 269 3.22 17.90 -1.77
C ALA A 269 3.47 19.41 -1.61
N SER A 270 2.89 20.05 -0.60
CA SER A 270 3.15 21.46 -0.28
C SER A 270 4.63 21.74 -0.05
N GLU A 271 5.30 20.92 0.79
CA GLU A 271 6.75 21.05 1.05
C GLU A 271 7.57 20.89 -0.23
N MET A 272 7.26 19.88 -1.07
CA MET A 272 7.97 19.64 -2.33
C MET A 272 7.78 20.80 -3.30
N VAL A 273 6.54 21.25 -3.50
CA VAL A 273 6.22 22.37 -4.40
C VAL A 273 6.95 23.64 -3.95
N GLN A 274 6.90 23.96 -2.66
CA GLN A 274 7.59 25.13 -2.13
C GLN A 274 9.11 25.08 -2.35
N LYS A 275 9.72 23.93 -2.04
CA LYS A 275 11.19 23.81 -2.06
C LYS A 275 11.77 23.55 -3.44
N ILE A 276 11.05 22.85 -4.31
CA ILE A 276 11.55 22.42 -5.63
C ILE A 276 11.10 23.41 -6.71
N THR A 277 9.78 23.63 -6.85
CA THR A 277 9.22 24.46 -7.93
C THR A 277 9.13 25.93 -7.57
N LYS A 278 9.31 26.29 -6.30
CA LYS A 278 9.21 27.65 -5.76
C LYS A 278 7.83 28.32 -5.96
N ASP A 279 6.79 27.53 -6.16
CA ASP A 279 5.42 28.01 -6.29
C ASP A 279 4.76 28.09 -4.91
N ASN A 280 4.91 29.22 -4.26
CA ASN A 280 4.37 29.43 -2.91
C ASN A 280 2.84 29.44 -2.90
N VAL A 281 2.19 29.91 -3.99
CA VAL A 281 0.71 29.96 -4.06
C VAL A 281 0.13 28.54 -4.04
N LEU A 282 0.61 27.66 -4.91
CA LEU A 282 0.20 26.26 -4.93
C LEU A 282 0.53 25.55 -3.62
N ALA A 283 1.70 25.82 -3.05
CA ALA A 283 2.12 25.23 -1.77
C ALA A 283 1.18 25.62 -0.62
N ASP A 284 0.80 26.89 -0.55
CA ASP A 284 -0.12 27.41 0.47
C ASP A 284 -1.54 26.84 0.29
N GLU A 285 -2.02 26.67 -0.95
CA GLU A 285 -3.32 26.03 -1.23
C GLU A 285 -3.35 24.55 -0.79
N LEU A 286 -2.28 23.79 -1.09
CA LEU A 286 -2.13 22.39 -0.65
C LEU A 286 -2.13 22.29 0.88
N LEU A 287 -1.38 23.16 1.55
CA LEU A 287 -1.29 23.18 3.01
C LEU A 287 -2.61 23.61 3.66
N ALA A 288 -3.32 24.57 3.06
CA ALA A 288 -4.63 25.03 3.54
C ALA A 288 -5.65 23.90 3.45
N LEU A 289 -5.72 23.17 2.33
CA LEU A 289 -6.59 22.02 2.19
C LEU A 289 -6.24 20.90 3.17
N SER A 290 -4.95 20.60 3.36
CA SER A 290 -4.50 19.62 4.37
C SER A 290 -5.02 19.95 5.77
N LYS A 291 -4.91 21.22 6.18
CA LYS A 291 -5.39 21.70 7.49
C LYS A 291 -6.93 21.63 7.59
N GLU A 292 -7.63 21.99 6.53
CA GLU A 292 -9.11 21.91 6.50
C GLU A 292 -9.58 20.48 6.70
N VAL A 293 -9.02 19.52 5.94
CA VAL A 293 -9.35 18.10 6.05
C VAL A 293 -9.02 17.55 7.44
N TYR A 294 -7.86 17.92 7.99
CA TYR A 294 -7.48 17.49 9.34
C TYR A 294 -8.47 17.98 10.41
N ASN A 295 -8.85 19.26 10.37
CA ASN A 295 -9.82 19.82 11.30
C ASN A 295 -11.20 19.15 11.18
N ALA A 296 -11.62 18.86 9.94
CA ALA A 296 -12.86 18.13 9.69
C ALA A 296 -12.81 16.69 10.22
N LEU A 297 -11.69 15.97 10.07
CA LEU A 297 -11.49 14.64 10.67
C LEU A 297 -11.63 14.67 12.19
N GLN A 298 -10.97 15.64 12.87
CA GLN A 298 -11.05 15.76 14.33
C GLN A 298 -12.47 16.09 14.83
N THR A 299 -13.24 16.80 14.00
CA THR A 299 -14.61 17.24 14.38
C THR A 299 -15.65 16.17 14.08
N TYR A 300 -15.57 15.49 12.95
CA TYR A 300 -16.66 14.67 12.43
C TYR A 300 -16.35 13.15 12.40
N ALA A 301 -15.08 12.74 12.40
CA ALA A 301 -14.71 11.35 12.30
C ALA A 301 -14.51 10.66 13.66
N VAL A 302 -14.51 11.40 14.76
CA VAL A 302 -14.34 10.87 16.10
C VAL A 302 -15.71 10.52 16.68
N VAL A 303 -15.88 9.25 17.07
CA VAL A 303 -17.11 8.74 17.69
C VAL A 303 -16.83 8.16 19.08
N ASN A 304 -17.84 8.20 19.98
CA ASN A 304 -17.75 7.58 21.30
C ASN A 304 -18.26 6.13 21.22
N HIS A 305 -17.35 5.17 21.31
CA HIS A 305 -17.71 3.75 21.40
C HIS A 305 -17.88 3.32 22.85
N PRO A 306 -18.97 2.59 23.23
CA PRO A 306 -19.25 2.25 24.63
C PRO A 306 -18.13 1.51 25.36
N LYS A 307 -17.37 0.66 24.62
CA LYS A 307 -16.28 -0.16 25.19
C LYS A 307 -14.90 0.49 25.06
N PHE A 308 -14.64 1.22 23.99
CA PHE A 308 -13.29 1.69 23.65
C PHE A 308 -13.08 3.19 23.92
N GLY A 309 -14.15 3.94 24.23
CA GLY A 309 -14.09 5.40 24.33
C GLY A 309 -14.06 6.08 22.96
N LYS A 310 -13.35 7.19 22.83
CA LYS A 310 -13.22 7.89 21.54
C LYS A 310 -12.38 7.06 20.56
N ILE A 311 -12.96 6.77 19.38
CA ILE A 311 -12.31 6.08 18.26
C ILE A 311 -12.55 6.85 16.96
N TYR A 312 -11.73 6.61 15.94
CA TYR A 312 -12.02 7.05 14.57
C TYR A 312 -13.00 6.07 13.93
N ALA A 313 -14.02 6.61 13.24
CA ALA A 313 -14.90 5.84 12.36
C ALA A 313 -14.15 5.44 11.09
N PHE A 314 -14.61 4.40 10.40
CA PHE A 314 -14.04 3.98 9.12
C PHE A 314 -14.59 4.84 7.97
N GLU A 315 -15.90 5.03 7.92
CA GLU A 315 -16.57 5.89 6.95
C GLU A 315 -17.62 6.75 7.64
N ILE A 316 -17.85 7.97 7.13
CA ILE A 316 -18.89 8.89 7.61
C ILE A 316 -19.56 9.64 6.46
N ASP A 317 -20.75 10.20 6.72
CA ASP A 317 -21.51 10.99 5.74
C ASP A 317 -21.50 12.52 6.04
N GLY A 318 -20.97 12.95 7.18
CA GLY A 318 -21.00 14.34 7.64
C GLY A 318 -22.35 14.80 8.21
N PHE A 319 -23.42 13.97 8.14
CA PHE A 319 -24.70 14.22 8.80
C PHE A 319 -24.80 13.63 10.21
N GLY A 320 -23.78 12.86 10.63
CA GLY A 320 -23.74 12.19 11.91
C GLY A 320 -23.82 10.67 11.82
N SER A 321 -23.96 10.09 10.62
CA SER A 321 -23.86 8.65 10.43
C SER A 321 -22.39 8.22 10.36
N ALA A 322 -22.09 7.06 10.96
CA ALA A 322 -20.75 6.49 10.97
C ALA A 322 -20.81 4.98 10.78
N TYR A 323 -19.91 4.45 9.95
CA TYR A 323 -19.67 3.03 9.80
C TYR A 323 -18.43 2.65 10.60
N LEU A 324 -18.62 1.78 11.61
CA LEU A 324 -17.57 1.33 12.51
C LEU A 324 -17.05 -0.01 12.04
N SER A 325 -15.92 0.01 11.39
CA SER A 325 -15.26 -1.15 10.79
C SER A 325 -13.76 -0.85 10.61
N ASP A 326 -13.04 -1.77 10.03
CA ASP A 326 -11.77 -1.58 9.35
C ASP A 326 -11.59 -2.64 8.26
N ASP A 327 -10.71 -2.39 7.31
CA ASP A 327 -10.36 -3.24 6.19
C ASP A 327 -8.85 -3.50 6.21
N ALA A 328 -8.41 -4.63 5.67
CA ALA A 328 -7.00 -4.97 5.63
C ALA A 328 -6.20 -4.19 4.59
N ASN A 329 -6.86 -3.64 3.57
CA ASN A 329 -6.20 -2.87 2.52
C ASN A 329 -5.80 -1.48 3.01
N VAL A 330 -4.59 -1.07 2.67
CA VAL A 330 -3.99 0.18 3.16
C VAL A 330 -4.20 1.30 2.14
N PRO A 331 -4.75 2.47 2.53
CA PRO A 331 -4.98 2.99 3.89
C PRO A 331 -6.16 2.37 4.62
N ASN A 332 -5.93 2.03 5.86
CA ASN A 332 -6.94 1.60 6.83
C ASN A 332 -6.68 2.28 8.19
N LEU A 333 -7.58 2.10 9.15
CA LEU A 333 -7.44 2.73 10.47
C LEU A 333 -6.21 2.21 11.23
N LEU A 334 -5.88 0.93 11.06
CA LEU A 334 -4.69 0.34 11.69
C LEU A 334 -3.38 0.95 11.19
N ALA A 335 -3.31 1.33 9.91
CA ALA A 335 -2.10 1.82 9.25
C ALA A 335 -1.87 3.34 9.40
N LEU A 336 -2.71 4.08 10.13
CA LEU A 336 -2.63 5.55 10.19
C LEU A 336 -1.25 6.09 10.55
N PRO A 337 -0.52 5.56 11.57
CA PRO A 337 0.84 6.03 11.86
C PRO A 337 1.85 5.68 10.77
N TYR A 338 1.73 4.51 10.15
CA TYR A 338 2.60 4.08 9.04
C TYR A 338 2.53 5.03 7.84
N LEU A 339 1.36 5.63 7.59
CA LEU A 339 1.11 6.59 6.53
C LEU A 339 1.38 8.04 6.94
N GLY A 340 1.68 8.31 8.22
CA GLY A 340 1.88 9.66 8.74
C GLY A 340 0.58 10.46 8.92
N GLY A 341 -0.56 9.77 9.03
CA GLY A 341 -1.87 10.38 9.26
C GLY A 341 -2.10 10.82 10.70
N VAL A 342 -1.58 10.06 11.66
CA VAL A 342 -1.59 10.35 13.09
C VAL A 342 -0.26 9.98 13.72
N ASP A 343 0.03 10.51 14.91
CA ASP A 343 1.17 10.07 15.70
C ASP A 343 0.87 8.71 16.37
N SER A 344 1.91 7.90 16.59
CA SER A 344 1.75 6.55 17.17
C SER A 344 1.24 6.56 18.61
N ASP A 345 1.40 7.65 19.32
CA ASP A 345 0.95 7.89 20.71
C ASP A 345 -0.40 8.64 20.79
N ASP A 346 -1.07 8.90 19.65
CA ASP A 346 -2.41 9.49 19.64
C ASP A 346 -3.40 8.62 20.42
N ALA A 347 -4.05 9.20 21.43
CA ALA A 347 -4.93 8.46 22.34
C ALA A 347 -6.19 7.92 21.63
N ILE A 348 -6.71 8.62 20.62
CA ILE A 348 -7.87 8.17 19.84
C ILE A 348 -7.44 7.02 18.94
N TYR A 349 -6.25 7.11 18.34
CA TYR A 349 -5.69 6.02 17.56
C TYR A 349 -5.44 4.77 18.44
N ALA A 350 -4.90 4.92 19.64
CA ALA A 350 -4.68 3.79 20.55
C ALA A 350 -5.99 3.04 20.86
N ASN A 351 -7.09 3.79 21.08
CA ASN A 351 -8.42 3.22 21.24
C ASN A 351 -8.94 2.56 19.96
N THR A 352 -8.77 3.24 18.81
CA THR A 352 -9.15 2.74 17.50
C THR A 352 -8.42 1.44 17.18
N ARG A 353 -7.12 1.38 17.44
CA ARG A 353 -6.28 0.19 17.24
C ARG A 353 -6.78 -1.01 18.04
N ARG A 354 -7.25 -0.79 19.28
CA ARG A 354 -7.88 -1.85 20.09
C ARG A 354 -9.25 -2.26 19.56
N PHE A 355 -10.03 -1.30 19.05
CA PHE A 355 -11.33 -1.57 18.43
C PHE A 355 -11.18 -2.41 17.16
N VAL A 356 -10.35 -2.01 16.21
CA VAL A 356 -10.22 -2.70 14.91
C VAL A 356 -9.65 -4.12 15.06
N TRP A 357 -8.89 -4.39 16.14
CA TRP A 357 -8.37 -5.72 16.48
C TRP A 357 -9.22 -6.42 17.54
N SER A 358 -10.53 -6.39 17.35
CA SER A 358 -11.51 -7.02 18.24
C SER A 358 -12.75 -7.45 17.49
N GLU A 359 -13.58 -8.28 18.11
CA GLU A 359 -14.87 -8.75 17.58
C GLU A 359 -15.90 -7.62 17.32
N TYR A 360 -15.61 -6.38 17.73
CA TYR A 360 -16.42 -5.20 17.41
C TYR A 360 -16.14 -4.65 16.01
N ASN A 361 -15.03 -5.05 15.38
CA ASN A 361 -14.82 -4.86 13.95
C ASN A 361 -15.42 -6.08 13.22
N PRO A 362 -16.42 -5.92 12.34
CA PRO A 362 -17.07 -7.04 11.66
C PRO A 362 -16.15 -7.85 10.76
N TYR A 363 -14.99 -7.30 10.38
CA TYR A 363 -13.99 -7.99 9.56
C TYR A 363 -12.74 -8.44 10.33
N PHE A 364 -12.79 -8.37 11.66
CA PHE A 364 -11.82 -9.07 12.49
C PHE A 364 -12.23 -10.53 12.63
N PHE A 365 -11.41 -11.43 12.13
CA PHE A 365 -11.63 -12.86 12.19
C PHE A 365 -10.64 -13.51 13.14
N LYS A 366 -11.17 -14.40 13.97
CA LYS A 366 -10.37 -15.22 14.89
C LYS A 366 -10.77 -16.67 14.75
N GLY A 367 -9.78 -17.50 14.44
CA GLY A 367 -9.93 -18.94 14.29
C GLY A 367 -9.12 -19.72 15.33
N SER A 368 -8.93 -21.00 15.05
CA SER A 368 -8.16 -21.91 15.90
C SER A 368 -6.66 -21.62 15.85
N TYR A 369 -6.17 -21.06 14.76
CA TYR A 369 -4.74 -20.86 14.48
C TYR A 369 -4.35 -19.40 14.28
N PHE A 370 -5.24 -18.60 13.70
CA PHE A 370 -4.94 -17.24 13.27
C PHE A 370 -6.00 -16.26 13.72
N GLU A 371 -5.58 -15.01 13.90
CA GLU A 371 -6.46 -13.86 14.06
C GLU A 371 -5.96 -12.72 13.17
N GLY A 372 -6.86 -11.89 12.64
CA GLY A 372 -6.51 -10.76 11.79
C GLY A 372 -7.72 -10.13 11.12
N ILE A 373 -7.46 -9.08 10.35
CA ILE A 373 -8.50 -8.34 9.65
C ILE A 373 -8.57 -8.83 8.20
N GLY A 374 -9.78 -9.01 7.70
CA GLY A 374 -10.09 -9.26 6.30
C GLY A 374 -10.68 -8.01 5.64
N GLY A 375 -11.81 -8.18 4.96
CA GLY A 375 -12.51 -7.08 4.30
C GLY A 375 -13.74 -7.56 3.56
N HIS A 376 -14.41 -6.64 2.90
CA HIS A 376 -15.60 -6.93 2.09
C HIS A 376 -15.24 -7.73 0.83
N HIS A 377 -14.05 -7.54 0.32
CA HIS A 377 -13.62 -7.99 -1.01
C HIS A 377 -13.64 -9.51 -1.19
N ILE A 378 -13.20 -10.25 -0.18
CA ILE A 378 -13.00 -11.72 -0.27
C ILE A 378 -14.08 -12.50 0.51
N GLY A 379 -14.88 -11.82 1.32
CA GLY A 379 -15.90 -12.45 2.16
C GLY A 379 -15.43 -12.79 3.56
N THR A 380 -16.25 -13.57 4.28
CA THR A 380 -16.05 -13.86 5.70
C THR A 380 -14.94 -14.90 5.94
N ASP A 381 -14.34 -14.83 7.12
CA ASP A 381 -13.32 -15.78 7.63
C ASP A 381 -11.97 -15.76 6.87
N MET A 382 -11.80 -14.86 5.92
CA MET A 382 -10.58 -14.67 5.15
C MET A 382 -9.76 -13.52 5.72
N ILE A 383 -8.58 -13.83 6.25
CA ILE A 383 -7.62 -12.87 6.80
C ILE A 383 -6.63 -12.47 5.71
N TRP A 384 -6.31 -11.19 5.62
CA TRP A 384 -5.26 -10.71 4.74
C TRP A 384 -3.92 -10.63 5.49
N PRO A 385 -2.82 -11.20 4.96
CA PRO A 385 -1.49 -11.04 5.54
C PRO A 385 -1.12 -9.59 5.81
N MET A 386 -1.59 -8.66 4.97
CA MET A 386 -1.34 -7.23 5.12
C MET A 386 -1.83 -6.68 6.47
N SER A 387 -2.94 -7.20 7.03
CA SER A 387 -3.42 -6.78 8.35
C SER A 387 -2.44 -7.16 9.46
N LEU A 388 -1.86 -8.35 9.39
CA LEU A 388 -0.83 -8.82 10.34
C LEU A 388 0.47 -8.01 10.19
N ILE A 389 0.84 -7.68 8.94
CA ILE A 389 2.03 -6.87 8.65
C ILE A 389 1.84 -5.45 9.20
N MET A 390 0.67 -4.83 8.99
CA MET A 390 0.37 -3.50 9.56
C MET A 390 0.31 -3.53 11.09
N LYS A 391 -0.26 -4.59 11.67
CA LYS A 391 -0.27 -4.78 13.12
C LYS A 391 1.14 -4.83 13.69
N ALA A 392 2.06 -5.51 12.98
CA ALA A 392 3.47 -5.61 13.34
C ALA A 392 4.23 -4.29 13.15
N LEU A 393 4.03 -3.59 12.01
CA LEU A 393 4.67 -2.31 11.72
C LEU A 393 4.22 -1.17 12.65
N THR A 394 3.07 -1.33 13.30
CA THR A 394 2.53 -0.41 14.31
C THR A 394 2.51 -1.02 15.71
N ALA A 395 3.32 -2.06 15.93
CA ALA A 395 3.39 -2.75 17.22
C ALA A 395 3.83 -1.81 18.34
N GLN A 396 3.24 -1.99 19.50
CA GLN A 396 3.54 -1.19 20.69
C GLN A 396 4.57 -1.85 21.60
N ASP A 397 4.80 -3.14 21.40
CA ASP A 397 5.78 -3.94 22.12
C ASP A 397 6.31 -5.11 21.29
N ASP A 398 7.40 -5.70 21.77
CA ASP A 398 8.11 -6.79 21.12
C ASP A 398 7.31 -8.09 21.07
N GLU A 399 6.45 -8.35 22.06
CA GLU A 399 5.63 -9.56 22.11
C GLU A 399 4.58 -9.57 21.00
N GLU A 400 3.93 -8.42 20.77
CA GLU A 400 2.98 -8.25 19.68
C GLU A 400 3.67 -8.41 18.32
N LEU A 401 4.83 -7.78 18.13
CA LEU A 401 5.64 -7.90 16.92
C LEU A 401 5.99 -9.35 16.63
N GLN A 402 6.55 -10.08 17.61
CA GLN A 402 6.89 -11.50 17.47
C GLN A 402 5.70 -12.35 17.11
N ARG A 403 4.56 -12.14 17.77
CA ARG A 403 3.33 -12.90 17.54
C ARG A 403 2.83 -12.73 16.10
N CYS A 404 2.87 -11.50 15.57
CA CYS A 404 2.51 -11.23 14.18
C CYS A 404 3.46 -11.93 13.19
N ILE A 405 4.77 -11.84 13.41
CA ILE A 405 5.77 -12.51 12.57
C ILE A 405 5.58 -14.03 12.59
N GLN A 406 5.35 -14.62 13.77
CA GLN A 406 5.09 -16.07 13.89
C GLN A 406 3.82 -16.51 13.17
N MET A 407 2.75 -15.70 13.21
CA MET A 407 1.55 -15.99 12.43
C MET A 407 1.84 -15.90 10.94
N LEU A 408 2.48 -14.83 10.46
CA LEU A 408 2.84 -14.64 9.05
C LEU A 408 3.72 -15.82 8.54
N GLN A 409 4.68 -16.28 9.34
CA GLN A 409 5.52 -17.42 9.00
C GLN A 409 4.73 -18.70 8.74
N LYS A 410 3.53 -18.84 9.29
CA LYS A 410 2.67 -20.02 9.14
C LYS A 410 1.62 -19.91 8.03
N THR A 411 1.52 -18.75 7.37
CA THR A 411 0.44 -18.50 6.40
C THR A 411 0.78 -18.84 4.95
N HIS A 412 2.05 -19.03 4.62
CA HIS A 412 2.50 -19.21 3.24
C HIS A 412 2.15 -20.55 2.59
N ALA A 413 1.59 -21.51 3.34
CA ALA A 413 1.11 -22.81 2.85
C ALA A 413 2.11 -23.61 1.98
N GLY A 414 3.41 -23.42 2.18
CA GLY A 414 4.48 -24.05 1.39
C GLY A 414 4.84 -23.32 0.09
N THR A 415 4.13 -22.25 -0.29
CA THR A 415 4.41 -21.48 -1.52
C THR A 415 5.67 -20.64 -1.43
N GLY A 416 6.05 -20.22 -0.22
CA GLY A 416 7.18 -19.30 0.03
C GLY A 416 6.85 -17.84 -0.20
N PHE A 417 5.57 -17.49 -0.36
CA PHE A 417 5.08 -16.14 -0.62
C PHE A 417 3.89 -15.79 0.29
N MET A 418 3.64 -14.49 0.46
CA MET A 418 2.44 -13.99 1.07
C MET A 418 1.30 -14.01 0.03
N HIS A 419 0.16 -14.54 0.46
CA HIS A 419 -1.08 -14.57 -0.32
C HIS A 419 -1.81 -13.23 -0.25
N GLU A 420 -2.85 -13.06 -1.05
CA GLU A 420 -3.81 -11.97 -0.89
C GLU A 420 -4.59 -12.17 0.42
N SER A 421 -5.22 -13.35 0.59
CA SER A 421 -5.90 -13.74 1.82
C SER A 421 -5.78 -15.23 2.10
N PHE A 422 -6.03 -15.62 3.35
CA PHE A 422 -6.07 -17.02 3.80
C PHE A 422 -7.17 -17.21 4.86
N HIS A 423 -7.69 -18.45 4.96
CA HIS A 423 -8.75 -18.76 5.91
C HIS A 423 -8.21 -18.87 7.34
N LYS A 424 -8.92 -18.29 8.31
CA LYS A 424 -8.53 -18.20 9.74
C LYS A 424 -8.20 -19.54 10.42
N ASP A 425 -8.73 -20.66 9.91
CA ASP A 425 -8.53 -22.01 10.47
C ASP A 425 -7.68 -22.90 9.58
N ASP A 426 -7.42 -22.54 8.31
CA ASP A 426 -6.67 -23.36 7.37
C ASP A 426 -5.91 -22.49 6.37
N PRO A 427 -4.59 -22.30 6.53
CA PRO A 427 -3.80 -21.46 5.63
C PRO A 427 -3.68 -22.02 4.21
N LYS A 428 -4.05 -23.30 3.98
CA LYS A 428 -4.09 -23.89 2.63
C LYS A 428 -5.28 -23.41 1.80
N LYS A 429 -6.29 -22.84 2.44
CA LYS A 429 -7.41 -22.16 1.78
C LYS A 429 -7.05 -20.70 1.64
N PHE A 430 -6.48 -20.34 0.50
CA PHE A 430 -6.03 -18.99 0.21
C PHE A 430 -6.53 -18.49 -1.17
N THR A 431 -6.60 -17.19 -1.33
CA THR A 431 -6.75 -16.53 -2.63
C THR A 431 -5.38 -16.09 -3.12
N ARG A 432 -5.13 -16.15 -4.40
CA ARG A 432 -3.87 -15.84 -5.08
C ARG A 432 -2.65 -16.47 -4.40
N SER A 433 -1.92 -17.32 -5.07
CA SER A 433 -0.74 -18.01 -4.52
C SER A 433 0.40 -17.08 -4.09
N TRP A 434 0.39 -15.85 -4.59
CA TRP A 434 1.28 -14.77 -4.23
C TRP A 434 0.61 -13.42 -4.54
N PHE A 435 0.90 -12.41 -3.74
CA PHE A 435 0.40 -11.05 -3.91
C PHE A 435 1.57 -10.07 -3.74
N ALA A 436 1.94 -9.38 -4.82
CA ALA A 436 3.20 -8.63 -4.87
C ALA A 436 3.29 -7.53 -3.78
N TRP A 437 2.21 -6.82 -3.53
CA TRP A 437 2.18 -5.82 -2.46
C TRP A 437 2.41 -6.44 -1.08
N ALA A 438 1.70 -7.52 -0.74
CA ALA A 438 1.88 -8.20 0.55
C ALA A 438 3.30 -8.77 0.69
N ASN A 439 3.88 -9.30 -0.39
CA ASN A 439 5.25 -9.80 -0.39
C ASN A 439 6.26 -8.70 -0.06
N THR A 440 6.21 -7.58 -0.78
CA THR A 440 7.17 -6.49 -0.57
C THR A 440 6.97 -5.86 0.82
N LEU A 441 5.72 -5.71 1.26
CA LEU A 441 5.41 -5.17 2.59
C LEU A 441 5.89 -6.09 3.73
N PHE A 442 5.80 -7.43 3.56
CA PHE A 442 6.38 -8.38 4.49
C PHE A 442 7.91 -8.28 4.53
N GLY A 443 8.52 -8.12 3.35
CA GLY A 443 9.95 -7.84 3.27
C GLY A 443 10.36 -6.54 3.98
N GLU A 444 9.57 -5.48 3.83
CA GLU A 444 9.76 -4.22 4.57
C GLU A 444 9.71 -4.43 6.08
N LEU A 445 8.70 -5.14 6.56
CA LEU A 445 8.55 -5.49 7.97
C LEU A 445 9.82 -6.18 8.50
N LEU A 446 10.23 -7.26 7.84
CA LEU A 446 11.40 -8.03 8.29
C LEU A 446 12.69 -7.20 8.24
N TRP A 447 12.87 -6.38 7.19
CA TRP A 447 14.06 -5.53 7.06
C TRP A 447 14.11 -4.45 8.12
N LYS A 448 13.02 -3.74 8.39
CA LYS A 448 12.93 -2.74 9.47
C LYS A 448 13.16 -3.36 10.84
N THR A 449 12.47 -4.47 11.12
CA THR A 449 12.65 -5.22 12.36
C THR A 449 14.09 -5.64 12.57
N PHE A 450 14.79 -6.03 11.50
CA PHE A 450 16.18 -6.44 11.54
C PHE A 450 17.16 -5.27 11.84
N ASN A 451 16.88 -4.07 11.33
CA ASN A 451 17.80 -2.92 11.44
C ASN A 451 17.53 -2.04 12.65
N ASP A 452 16.26 -1.77 12.97
CA ASP A 452 15.88 -0.71 13.90
C ASP A 452 15.90 -1.16 15.37
N TRP A 453 15.70 -2.44 15.64
CA TRP A 453 15.46 -2.94 16.99
C TRP A 453 16.64 -3.71 17.61
N ASN A 454 17.81 -3.70 17.01
CA ASN A 454 18.90 -4.60 17.37
C ASN A 454 18.42 -6.09 17.42
N THR A 455 17.53 -6.43 16.55
CA THR A 455 16.52 -7.49 16.57
C THR A 455 17.03 -8.86 16.16
N ASN A 456 18.32 -9.03 16.00
CA ASN A 456 18.90 -10.38 15.97
C ASN A 456 18.37 -11.26 17.11
N HIS A 457 17.90 -10.62 18.20
CA HIS A 457 17.28 -11.30 19.33
C HIS A 457 15.82 -11.72 19.04
N LEU A 458 15.00 -10.84 18.45
CA LEU A 458 13.56 -11.08 18.22
C LEU A 458 13.32 -12.07 17.09
N ILE A 459 13.87 -11.81 15.90
CA ILE A 459 13.75 -12.70 14.74
C ILE A 459 14.38 -14.07 15.02
N ASN A 460 15.41 -14.11 15.86
CA ASN A 460 16.07 -15.38 16.22
C ASN A 460 15.34 -16.18 17.30
N GLN A 461 14.40 -15.58 18.03
CA GLN A 461 13.55 -16.28 19.01
C GLN A 461 12.29 -16.88 18.39
N CYS A 462 11.92 -16.49 17.16
CA CYS A 462 10.82 -17.12 16.42
C CYS A 462 11.25 -18.54 15.99
N LYS A 463 11.07 -19.52 16.87
CA LYS A 463 11.31 -20.96 16.62
C LYS A 463 10.03 -21.67 16.23
#